data_c78cb13564c211ee137f7b5b9a85768a
#
_entry.id   c78cb13564c211ee137f7b5b9a85768a
#
_cell.length_a   1.000
_cell.length_b   1.000
_cell.length_c   1.000
_cell.angle_alpha   90.00
_cell.angle_beta   90.00
_cell.angle_gamma   90.00
#
_symmetry.space_group_name_H-M   'P 1'
#
loop_
_entity.id
_entity.type
_entity.pdbx_description
1 polymer ?
#
loop_
_entity_poly.entity_id
_entity_poly.type
_entity_poly.pdbx_seq_one_letter_code
_entity_poly.pdbx_strand_id
1 'polypeptide(L)'
;MNTYFEEDFGKFLWEIGNFIRDKGLQFDPGLYCATTVAVLSLKHTCSDVKTIIESFERDETRGAIMIYVDYYTELQVFAAKYGREVLEYGMKNMDLNEYCNWRKLGDPDNYQYLNNLILGLHHVQSGDLYIEYGCGRGNGIINAASKGITSYGVDINIQHVIVTEIKAFWKKIAITVECVNMDENGTCEYGATKSTVDTGFMRNNYNFDTLMENKYLQPYKAVIKKAGIRIWGQAIIAYQKNKTGRVIALTFPAALFNNSDKGIRKTLVNQGLIEGIIELPNGTINGTNVKPVVIIISKENYDGVKIMDATDLFKKTGRTVTIEPLQIENIIEMYDQCKDRCRMVSVSEIASCDYVLSANRYFEKNKIVEGIALKDICDIERGTSIRSGELKKMVSEEPTKYQYLMLQDIVDGKIVNQLPYLKEIDRKYSSAILKNEDIVISKLVPFKICLVHIDDEREILANGNLFRITVNKAKMNPIYVMLYLRSQQGQQELARYVNGAVMRAISIKDLKQVKIPRMEMEEQNKMAEKYKQFMVRLEKIDLERERILADISELL
;
A
#
# COMPACT_ATOMS: atom_id res chain seq x y z
N MET A 1 21.82 17.71 -17.92
CA MET A 1 23.04 18.08 -17.19
C MET A 1 23.06 17.57 -15.74
N ASN A 2 21.94 17.45 -15.05
CA ASN A 2 21.90 16.99 -13.65
C ASN A 2 22.19 15.48 -13.44
N THR A 3 21.85 14.62 -14.38
CA THR A 3 22.00 13.16 -14.27
C THR A 3 23.46 12.66 -14.14
N TYR A 4 24.41 13.43 -14.66
CA TYR A 4 25.83 13.05 -14.63
C TYR A 4 26.42 13.21 -13.22
N PHE A 5 26.14 14.34 -12.57
CA PHE A 5 26.60 14.58 -11.19
C PHE A 5 25.91 13.66 -10.18
N GLU A 6 24.69 13.27 -10.44
CA GLU A 6 23.90 12.35 -9.62
C GLU A 6 24.51 10.94 -9.60
N GLU A 7 24.90 10.41 -10.77
CA GLU A 7 25.54 9.11 -10.88
C GLU A 7 26.92 9.10 -10.20
N ASP A 8 27.72 10.12 -10.41
CA ASP A 8 29.05 10.25 -9.81
C ASP A 8 28.97 10.48 -8.29
N PHE A 9 27.97 11.24 -7.82
CA PHE A 9 27.73 11.39 -6.40
C PHE A 9 27.29 10.07 -5.75
N GLY A 10 26.46 9.28 -6.42
CA GLY A 10 26.09 7.94 -5.97
C GLY A 10 27.30 6.99 -5.85
N LYS A 11 28.24 7.02 -6.81
CA LYS A 11 29.48 6.23 -6.75
C LYS A 11 30.38 6.69 -5.61
N PHE A 12 30.53 8.00 -5.44
CA PHE A 12 31.26 8.58 -4.31
C PHE A 12 30.71 8.10 -2.97
N LEU A 13 29.41 8.17 -2.77
CA LEU A 13 28.78 7.71 -1.53
C LEU A 13 28.95 6.22 -1.29
N TRP A 14 28.98 5.40 -2.35
CA TRP A 14 29.24 3.98 -2.24
C TRP A 14 30.64 3.66 -1.73
N GLU A 15 31.68 4.36 -2.25
CA GLU A 15 33.06 4.23 -1.76
C GLU A 15 33.19 4.66 -0.30
N ILE A 16 32.58 5.77 0.06
CA ILE A 16 32.52 6.25 1.45
C ILE A 16 31.84 5.26 2.38
N GLY A 17 30.70 4.71 1.93
CA GLY A 17 29.95 3.72 2.72
C GLY A 17 30.75 2.44 2.98
N ASN A 18 31.56 1.98 2.02
CA ASN A 18 32.46 0.85 2.20
C ASN A 18 33.57 1.19 3.19
N PHE A 19 34.21 2.35 3.03
CA PHE A 19 35.28 2.82 3.89
C PHE A 19 34.81 2.91 5.36
N ILE A 20 33.64 3.48 5.61
CA ILE A 20 33.10 3.63 6.98
C ILE A 20 32.76 2.28 7.60
N ARG A 21 32.24 1.33 6.82
CA ARG A 21 32.00 -0.05 7.30
C ARG A 21 33.31 -0.75 7.68
N ASP A 22 34.35 -0.57 6.88
CA ASP A 22 35.67 -1.15 7.15
C ASP A 22 36.29 -0.60 8.43
N LYS A 23 35.93 0.63 8.83
CA LYS A 23 36.32 1.24 10.11
C LYS A 23 35.46 0.76 11.30
N GLY A 24 34.46 -0.10 11.08
CA GLY A 24 33.61 -0.61 12.15
C GLY A 24 32.64 0.42 12.74
N LEU A 25 32.41 1.53 12.06
CA LEU A 25 31.45 2.57 12.50
C LEU A 25 30.02 2.08 12.29
N GLN A 26 29.12 2.50 13.18
CA GLN A 26 27.71 2.14 13.09
C GLN A 26 27.12 2.68 11.77
N PHE A 27 26.58 1.77 10.99
CA PHE A 27 26.15 2.06 9.63
C PHE A 27 24.67 2.48 9.58
N ASP A 28 24.40 3.77 9.55
CA ASP A 28 23.18 4.35 8.95
C ASP A 28 23.58 5.10 7.69
N PRO A 29 23.12 4.66 6.50
CA PRO A 29 23.53 5.27 5.23
C PRO A 29 23.25 6.77 5.15
N GLY A 30 22.15 7.25 5.73
CA GLY A 30 21.81 8.66 5.72
C GLY A 30 22.72 9.49 6.61
N LEU A 31 23.05 8.96 7.79
CA LEU A 31 23.92 9.63 8.72
C LEU A 31 25.34 9.78 8.16
N TYR A 32 25.93 8.72 7.61
CA TYR A 32 27.28 8.83 7.06
C TYR A 32 27.34 9.77 5.84
N CYS A 33 26.33 9.73 4.95
CA CYS A 33 26.26 10.67 3.83
C CYS A 33 26.22 12.12 4.29
N ALA A 34 25.31 12.45 5.21
CA ALA A 34 25.13 13.81 5.71
C ALA A 34 26.40 14.32 6.40
N THR A 35 26.95 13.53 7.31
CA THR A 35 28.15 13.91 8.07
C THR A 35 29.38 14.00 7.20
N THR A 36 29.58 13.04 6.26
CA THR A 36 30.73 13.09 5.34
C THR A 36 30.69 14.31 4.44
N VAL A 37 29.55 14.56 3.79
CA VAL A 37 29.41 15.73 2.92
C VAL A 37 29.56 17.03 3.72
N ALA A 38 28.98 17.09 4.93
CA ALA A 38 29.13 18.21 5.84
C ALA A 38 30.59 18.49 6.17
N VAL A 39 31.34 17.51 6.62
CA VAL A 39 32.74 17.63 7.00
C VAL A 39 33.63 18.07 5.82
N LEU A 40 33.46 17.44 4.67
CA LEU A 40 34.22 17.80 3.46
C LEU A 40 33.97 19.25 3.05
N SER A 41 32.74 19.70 3.13
CA SER A 41 32.34 21.06 2.75
C SER A 41 32.80 22.12 3.75
N LEU A 42 32.71 21.83 5.05
CA LEU A 42 33.15 22.72 6.10
C LEU A 42 34.63 23.09 5.95
N LYS A 43 35.50 22.13 5.79
CA LYS A 43 36.94 22.38 5.64
C LYS A 43 37.31 23.05 4.30
N HIS A 44 36.43 23.02 3.31
CA HIS A 44 36.62 23.79 2.08
C HIS A 44 36.22 25.25 2.18
N THR A 45 35.28 25.57 3.06
CA THR A 45 34.67 26.91 3.16
C THR A 45 35.06 27.68 4.42
N CYS A 46 35.55 26.98 5.43
CA CYS A 46 35.85 27.59 6.72
C CYS A 46 37.14 27.04 7.36
N SER A 47 37.97 27.92 7.88
CA SER A 47 39.21 27.58 8.60
C SER A 47 38.95 27.07 10.03
N ASP A 48 37.80 27.38 10.61
CA ASP A 48 37.44 26.99 11.98
C ASP A 48 36.21 26.09 12.02
N VAL A 49 36.46 24.82 11.75
CA VAL A 49 35.44 23.74 11.79
C VAL A 49 34.89 23.56 13.20
N LYS A 50 35.69 23.80 14.22
CA LYS A 50 35.31 23.60 15.62
C LYS A 50 34.18 24.55 16.03
N THR A 51 34.30 25.84 15.74
CA THR A 51 33.27 26.84 16.04
C THR A 51 31.93 26.49 15.34
N ILE A 52 31.99 25.97 14.12
CA ILE A 52 30.77 25.58 13.43
C ILE A 52 30.13 24.34 14.07
N ILE A 53 30.91 23.34 14.46
CA ILE A 53 30.41 22.17 15.17
C ILE A 53 29.79 22.57 16.51
N GLU A 54 30.43 23.50 17.24
CA GLU A 54 29.92 24.04 18.49
C GLU A 54 28.61 24.85 18.32
N SER A 55 28.30 25.30 17.11
CA SER A 55 27.02 25.99 16.84
C SER A 55 25.78 25.05 16.80
N PHE A 56 25.98 23.75 16.69
CA PHE A 56 24.87 22.80 16.83
C PHE A 56 24.48 22.67 18.31
N GLU A 57 23.21 22.82 18.62
CA GLU A 57 22.69 22.74 19.98
C GLU A 57 22.79 21.33 20.58
N ARG A 58 22.61 20.32 19.75
CA ARG A 58 22.52 18.92 20.16
C ARG A 58 23.90 18.24 20.23
N ASP A 59 24.21 17.67 21.41
CA ASP A 59 25.46 16.92 21.61
C ASP A 59 25.65 15.75 20.68
N GLU A 60 24.56 15.01 20.37
CA GLU A 60 24.59 13.88 19.48
C GLU A 60 24.94 14.31 18.05
N THR A 61 24.47 15.46 17.60
CA THR A 61 24.81 16.01 16.27
C THR A 61 26.28 16.42 16.23
N ARG A 62 26.76 17.11 17.26
CA ARG A 62 28.19 17.46 17.40
C ARG A 62 29.07 16.21 17.39
N GLY A 63 28.71 15.20 18.19
CA GLY A 63 29.44 13.94 18.27
C GLY A 63 29.47 13.17 16.94
N ALA A 64 28.36 13.12 16.23
CA ALA A 64 28.28 12.46 14.92
C ALA A 64 29.21 13.13 13.90
N ILE A 65 29.27 14.46 13.86
CA ILE A 65 30.15 15.18 12.93
C ILE A 65 31.62 15.00 13.31
N MET A 66 31.94 15.04 14.59
CA MET A 66 33.33 14.92 15.09
C MET A 66 33.97 13.57 14.69
N ILE A 67 33.25 12.46 14.74
CA ILE A 67 33.75 11.16 14.31
C ILE A 67 34.27 11.21 12.85
N TYR A 68 33.58 11.91 11.97
CA TYR A 68 33.98 12.03 10.56
C TYR A 68 35.08 13.05 10.31
N VAL A 69 35.24 14.02 11.23
CA VAL A 69 36.37 14.96 11.19
C VAL A 69 37.70 14.23 11.35
N ASP A 70 37.75 13.20 12.16
CA ASP A 70 38.95 12.40 12.39
C ASP A 70 39.41 11.64 11.12
N TYR A 71 38.48 11.32 10.21
CA TYR A 71 38.74 10.65 8.92
C TYR A 71 38.80 11.61 7.74
N TYR A 72 38.88 12.91 7.97
CA TYR A 72 38.80 13.92 6.90
C TYR A 72 39.78 13.69 5.77
N THR A 73 41.06 13.37 6.09
CA THR A 73 42.10 13.18 5.08
C THR A 73 41.80 12.04 4.15
N GLU A 74 41.34 10.91 4.69
CA GLU A 74 40.96 9.74 3.90
C GLU A 74 39.72 10.01 3.06
N LEU A 75 38.72 10.69 3.61
CA LEU A 75 37.49 11.07 2.91
C LEU A 75 37.80 12.04 1.76
N GLN A 76 38.79 12.92 1.94
CA GLN A 76 39.22 13.86 0.89
C GLN A 76 39.85 13.14 -0.31
N VAL A 77 40.56 12.05 -0.08
CA VAL A 77 41.12 11.20 -1.15
C VAL A 77 40.01 10.65 -2.04
N PHE A 78 38.94 10.18 -1.45
CA PHE A 78 37.78 9.70 -2.23
C PHE A 78 37.08 10.87 -2.96
N ALA A 79 36.88 12.00 -2.28
CA ALA A 79 36.23 13.17 -2.85
C ALA A 79 37.00 13.74 -4.06
N ALA A 80 38.33 13.71 -4.02
CA ALA A 80 39.18 14.22 -5.10
C ALA A 80 38.96 13.50 -6.44
N LYS A 81 38.50 12.23 -6.43
CA LYS A 81 38.20 11.47 -7.64
C LYS A 81 36.98 12.01 -8.41
N TYR A 82 36.06 12.64 -7.73
CA TYR A 82 34.75 13.04 -8.26
C TYR A 82 34.63 14.54 -8.52
N GLY A 83 35.57 15.34 -7.99
CA GLY A 83 35.60 16.78 -8.17
C GLY A 83 34.67 17.56 -7.25
N ARG A 84 34.91 18.88 -7.21
CA ARG A 84 34.19 19.80 -6.33
C ARG A 84 32.70 19.93 -6.67
N GLU A 85 32.39 19.93 -7.94
CA GLU A 85 31.01 20.09 -8.45
C GLU A 85 30.09 18.94 -7.98
N VAL A 86 30.61 17.72 -7.87
CA VAL A 86 29.85 16.56 -7.37
C VAL A 86 29.51 16.75 -5.88
N LEU A 87 30.43 17.29 -5.07
CA LEU A 87 30.17 17.61 -3.67
C LEU A 87 29.15 18.74 -3.52
N GLU A 88 29.29 19.81 -4.32
CA GLU A 88 28.35 20.92 -4.35
C GLU A 88 26.94 20.47 -4.77
N TYR A 89 26.86 19.55 -5.75
CA TYR A 89 25.60 18.91 -6.13
C TYR A 89 25.00 18.14 -4.95
N GLY A 90 25.78 17.32 -4.27
CA GLY A 90 25.33 16.57 -3.08
C GLY A 90 24.82 17.48 -1.99
N MET A 91 25.54 18.56 -1.69
CA MET A 91 25.12 19.56 -0.68
C MET A 91 23.79 20.24 -1.04
N LYS A 92 23.64 20.64 -2.32
CA LYS A 92 22.45 21.34 -2.80
C LYS A 92 21.21 20.44 -2.79
N ASN A 93 21.39 19.18 -3.17
CA ASN A 93 20.30 18.23 -3.37
C ASN A 93 20.14 17.23 -2.25
N MET A 94 20.88 17.34 -1.13
CA MET A 94 20.95 16.39 -0.02
C MET A 94 19.61 15.72 0.34
N ASP A 95 19.06 14.93 -0.58
CA ASP A 95 18.00 13.96 -0.33
C ASP A 95 18.62 12.58 -0.14
N LEU A 96 18.99 12.30 1.09
CA LEU A 96 19.78 11.14 1.45
C LEU A 96 19.03 9.82 1.39
N ASN A 97 17.69 9.86 1.30
CA ASN A 97 16.89 8.65 1.16
C ASN A 97 17.11 7.99 -0.20
N GLU A 98 17.45 8.76 -1.20
CA GLU A 98 17.62 8.31 -2.58
C GLU A 98 19.00 7.74 -2.82
N TYR A 99 20.03 8.40 -2.32
CA TYR A 99 21.41 7.92 -2.47
C TYR A 99 21.70 6.63 -1.70
N CYS A 100 20.98 6.36 -0.62
CA CYS A 100 21.10 5.11 0.11
C CYS A 100 20.49 3.91 -0.64
N ASN A 101 19.64 4.15 -1.61
CA ASN A 101 18.99 3.14 -2.47
C ASN A 101 19.42 3.27 -3.95
N TRP A 102 20.57 3.85 -4.24
CA TRP A 102 21.05 4.14 -5.59
C TRP A 102 20.98 2.99 -6.61
N ARG A 103 20.98 1.73 -6.17
CA ARG A 103 20.72 0.56 -7.02
C ARG A 103 19.27 0.45 -7.50
N LYS A 104 18.36 1.25 -6.96
CA LYS A 104 16.93 1.29 -7.30
C LYS A 104 16.52 2.67 -7.76
N LEU A 105 17.46 3.47 -8.28
CA LEU A 105 17.23 4.82 -8.74
C LEU A 105 15.93 4.93 -9.54
N GLY A 106 14.89 5.33 -8.83
CA GLY A 106 13.77 6.04 -9.35
C GLY A 106 14.04 7.51 -9.05
N ASP A 107 13.56 8.38 -9.91
CA ASP A 107 13.73 9.81 -9.91
C ASP A 107 13.73 10.44 -8.49
N PRO A 108 14.81 11.16 -8.10
CA PRO A 108 14.92 11.89 -6.84
C PRO A 108 13.77 12.87 -6.58
N ASP A 109 13.18 13.38 -7.62
CA ASP A 109 12.11 14.35 -7.52
C ASP A 109 10.79 13.81 -6.95
N ASN A 110 10.53 12.50 -6.99
CA ASN A 110 9.25 11.93 -6.56
C ASN A 110 8.92 12.18 -5.08
N TYR A 111 9.90 12.14 -4.18
CA TYR A 111 9.64 12.40 -2.77
C TYR A 111 9.31 13.88 -2.51
N GLN A 112 9.96 14.78 -3.23
CA GLN A 112 9.67 16.22 -3.16
C GLN A 112 8.26 16.52 -3.67
N TYR A 113 7.77 15.81 -4.68
CA TYR A 113 6.42 15.96 -5.18
C TYR A 113 5.37 15.51 -4.18
N LEU A 114 5.58 14.39 -3.47
CA LEU A 114 4.67 13.96 -2.41
C LEU A 114 4.57 15.01 -1.31
N ASN A 115 5.71 15.58 -0.88
CA ASN A 115 5.74 16.67 0.09
C ASN A 115 5.01 17.92 -0.43
N ASN A 116 5.16 18.27 -1.70
CA ASN A 116 4.43 19.38 -2.31
C ASN A 116 2.92 19.11 -2.38
N LEU A 117 2.51 17.88 -2.71
CA LEU A 117 1.10 17.47 -2.66
C LEU A 117 0.52 17.62 -1.25
N ILE A 118 1.23 17.14 -0.23
CA ILE A 118 0.80 17.23 1.17
C ILE A 118 0.65 18.67 1.61
N LEU A 119 1.66 19.52 1.34
CA LEU A 119 1.61 20.94 1.70
C LEU A 119 0.49 21.67 0.92
N GLY A 120 0.27 21.33 -0.33
CA GLY A 120 -0.84 21.86 -1.13
C GLY A 120 -2.21 21.46 -0.55
N LEU A 121 -2.38 20.18 -0.20
CA LEU A 121 -3.60 19.70 0.45
C LEU A 121 -3.83 20.32 1.83
N HIS A 122 -2.78 20.72 2.54
CA HIS A 122 -2.89 21.48 3.78
C HIS A 122 -3.33 22.93 3.56
N HIS A 123 -3.19 23.48 2.35
CA HIS A 123 -3.33 24.92 2.08
C HIS A 123 -2.52 25.77 3.05
N VAL A 124 -1.24 25.42 3.24
CA VAL A 124 -0.35 26.13 4.16
C VAL A 124 -0.18 27.59 3.73
N GLN A 125 -0.27 28.49 4.71
CA GLN A 125 -0.17 29.94 4.49
C GLN A 125 0.81 30.56 5.48
N SER A 126 1.26 31.78 5.17
CA SER A 126 2.07 32.57 6.12
C SER A 126 1.32 32.72 7.45
N GLY A 127 2.01 32.39 8.55
CA GLY A 127 1.44 32.37 9.90
C GLY A 127 0.96 30.99 10.37
N ASP A 128 0.91 29.98 9.49
CA ASP A 128 0.70 28.61 9.92
C ASP A 128 1.91 28.07 10.70
N LEU A 129 1.61 27.23 11.68
CA LEU A 129 2.57 26.36 12.35
C LEU A 129 2.36 24.94 11.84
N TYR A 130 3.31 24.45 11.05
CA TYR A 130 3.29 23.10 10.46
C TYR A 130 4.13 22.14 11.30
N ILE A 131 3.55 20.97 11.62
CA ILE A 131 4.27 19.90 12.31
C ILE A 131 4.23 18.62 11.46
N GLU A 132 5.36 17.92 11.40
CA GLU A 132 5.46 16.59 10.81
C GLU A 132 5.89 15.56 11.88
N TYR A 133 4.98 14.66 12.21
CA TYR A 133 5.21 13.52 13.10
C TYR A 133 5.73 12.33 12.30
N GLY A 134 6.90 11.82 12.64
CA GLY A 134 7.66 10.88 11.84
C GLY A 134 8.34 11.59 10.67
N CYS A 135 8.96 12.74 10.92
CA CYS A 135 9.55 13.58 9.88
C CYS A 135 10.75 12.93 9.16
N GLY A 136 11.19 11.76 9.63
CA GLY A 136 12.30 11.04 9.04
C GLY A 136 13.54 11.96 8.95
N ARG A 137 14.10 12.06 7.75
CA ARG A 137 15.27 12.91 7.48
C ARG A 137 14.90 14.35 7.08
N GLY A 138 13.71 14.81 7.45
CA GLY A 138 13.28 16.20 7.45
C GLY A 138 12.91 16.78 6.09
N ASN A 139 12.69 15.99 5.05
CA ASN A 139 12.39 16.51 3.71
C ASN A 139 11.12 17.36 3.69
N GLY A 140 10.05 16.90 4.36
CA GLY A 140 8.77 17.63 4.42
C GLY A 140 8.89 18.96 5.16
N ILE A 141 9.45 18.95 6.37
CA ILE A 141 9.60 20.18 7.19
C ILE A 141 10.56 21.19 6.56
N ILE A 142 11.66 20.73 5.96
CA ILE A 142 12.62 21.60 5.26
C ILE A 142 11.93 22.23 4.02
N ASN A 143 11.13 21.46 3.28
CA ASN A 143 10.36 21.97 2.15
C ASN A 143 9.32 23.02 2.61
N ALA A 144 8.62 22.79 3.70
CA ALA A 144 7.68 23.76 4.26
C ALA A 144 8.41 25.04 4.72
N ALA A 145 9.49 24.89 5.49
CA ALA A 145 10.28 26.02 5.96
C ALA A 145 10.93 26.83 4.83
N SER A 146 11.34 26.19 3.74
CA SER A 146 11.87 26.89 2.55
C SER A 146 10.83 27.79 1.86
N LYS A 147 9.54 27.57 2.14
CA LYS A 147 8.42 28.41 1.70
C LYS A 147 8.01 29.46 2.74
N GLY A 148 8.80 29.63 3.79
CA GLY A 148 8.55 30.61 4.85
C GLY A 148 7.53 30.15 5.91
N ILE A 149 7.23 28.86 5.98
CA ILE A 149 6.30 28.29 6.98
C ILE A 149 7.09 27.90 8.24
N THR A 150 6.63 28.33 9.41
CA THR A 150 7.20 27.86 10.68
C THR A 150 7.01 26.37 10.82
N SER A 151 8.11 25.60 10.88
CA SER A 151 8.06 24.15 10.73
C SER A 151 8.76 23.42 11.87
N TYR A 152 8.08 22.42 12.41
CA TYR A 152 8.58 21.51 13.44
C TYR A 152 8.59 20.07 12.94
N GLY A 153 9.63 19.33 13.29
CA GLY A 153 9.75 17.90 13.02
C GLY A 153 9.84 17.09 14.30
N VAL A 154 9.23 15.94 14.30
CA VAL A 154 9.30 14.98 15.40
C VAL A 154 9.63 13.60 14.83
N ASP A 155 10.68 12.97 15.35
CA ASP A 155 10.99 11.58 15.03
C ASP A 155 11.49 10.84 16.28
N ILE A 156 11.23 9.55 16.36
CA ILE A 156 11.71 8.70 17.46
C ILE A 156 13.17 8.27 17.27
N ASN A 157 13.66 8.35 16.04
CA ASN A 157 15.01 7.94 15.68
C ASN A 157 15.97 9.14 15.71
N ILE A 158 16.87 9.14 16.69
CA ILE A 158 17.87 10.20 16.86
C ILE A 158 18.74 10.42 15.60
N GLN A 159 19.03 9.37 14.83
CA GLN A 159 19.82 9.51 13.62
C GLN A 159 19.08 10.31 12.53
N HIS A 160 17.76 10.15 12.44
CA HIS A 160 16.91 10.97 11.56
C HIS A 160 16.95 12.45 11.97
N VAL A 161 16.86 12.71 13.26
CA VAL A 161 16.93 14.08 13.82
C VAL A 161 18.27 14.74 13.50
N ILE A 162 19.39 14.05 13.74
CA ILE A 162 20.74 14.52 13.41
C ILE A 162 20.87 14.87 11.93
N VAL A 163 20.43 13.96 11.04
CA VAL A 163 20.45 14.20 9.59
C VAL A 163 19.62 15.43 9.21
N THR A 164 18.48 15.59 9.84
CA THR A 164 17.57 16.73 9.59
C THR A 164 18.23 18.06 10.01
N GLU A 165 18.86 18.11 11.17
CA GLU A 165 19.60 19.29 11.66
C GLU A 165 20.74 19.67 10.70
N ILE A 166 21.54 18.69 10.29
CA ILE A 166 22.65 18.91 9.36
C ILE A 166 22.14 19.44 8.01
N LYS A 167 21.07 18.87 7.46
CA LYS A 167 20.45 19.31 6.20
C LYS A 167 19.92 20.74 6.29
N ALA A 168 19.20 21.06 7.37
CA ALA A 168 18.66 22.39 7.59
C ALA A 168 19.76 23.45 7.72
N PHE A 169 20.81 23.13 8.48
CA PHE A 169 21.99 23.98 8.61
C PHE A 169 22.64 24.31 7.26
N TRP A 170 22.89 23.28 6.43
CA TRP A 170 23.47 23.46 5.10
C TRP A 170 22.61 24.25 4.14
N LYS A 171 21.28 24.05 4.21
CA LYS A 171 20.32 24.81 3.39
C LYS A 171 20.05 26.20 3.95
N LYS A 172 20.62 26.56 5.10
CA LYS A 172 20.38 27.82 5.82
C LYS A 172 18.90 28.05 6.10
N ILE A 173 18.22 27.00 6.50
CA ILE A 173 16.78 26.98 6.79
C ILE A 173 16.59 26.78 8.29
N ALA A 174 15.83 27.67 8.92
CA ALA A 174 15.47 27.54 10.32
C ALA A 174 14.32 26.54 10.48
N ILE A 175 14.54 25.50 11.27
CA ILE A 175 13.55 24.52 11.70
C ILE A 175 13.77 24.16 13.17
N THR A 176 12.76 23.56 13.78
CA THR A 176 12.91 22.86 15.06
C THR A 176 12.65 21.39 14.85
N VAL A 177 13.52 20.51 15.35
CA VAL A 177 13.32 19.06 15.27
C VAL A 177 13.62 18.42 16.64
N GLU A 178 12.77 17.47 17.04
CA GLU A 178 12.90 16.80 18.35
C GLU A 178 12.90 15.29 18.22
N CYS A 179 13.72 14.64 19.08
CA CYS A 179 13.78 13.19 19.20
C CYS A 179 12.84 12.74 20.32
N VAL A 180 11.56 12.55 19.98
CA VAL A 180 10.54 12.15 20.96
C VAL A 180 9.51 11.20 20.33
N ASN A 181 8.87 10.41 21.18
CA ASN A 181 7.78 9.54 20.77
C ASN A 181 6.45 10.31 20.82
N MET A 182 5.81 10.53 19.67
CA MET A 182 4.52 11.24 19.61
C MET A 182 3.37 10.51 20.34
N ASP A 183 3.51 9.20 20.58
CA ASP A 183 2.50 8.40 21.25
C ASP A 183 2.44 8.66 22.77
N GLU A 184 3.46 9.27 23.35
CA GLU A 184 3.56 9.56 24.77
C GLU A 184 2.77 10.81 25.17
N ASN A 185 2.29 10.83 26.41
CA ASN A 185 1.62 11.99 26.98
C ASN A 185 2.61 13.12 27.25
N GLY A 186 2.18 14.35 27.02
CA GLY A 186 2.98 15.54 27.34
C GLY A 186 4.05 15.88 26.30
N THR A 187 4.21 15.07 25.25
CA THR A 187 5.13 15.38 24.13
C THR A 187 4.41 16.16 23.04
N CYS A 188 5.16 16.98 22.29
CA CYS A 188 4.66 17.64 21.06
C CYS A 188 3.41 18.52 21.25
N GLU A 189 3.30 19.25 22.35
CA GLU A 189 2.15 20.12 22.65
C GLU A 189 2.36 21.54 22.09
N TYR A 190 2.73 21.68 20.81
CA TYR A 190 3.08 22.98 20.19
C TYR A 190 1.88 23.79 19.71
N GLY A 191 0.69 23.19 19.67
CA GLY A 191 -0.51 23.84 19.18
C GLY A 191 -0.43 24.16 17.69
N ALA A 192 -0.04 23.19 16.88
CA ALA A 192 0.02 23.30 15.43
C ALA A 192 -1.31 23.69 14.79
N THR A 193 -1.23 24.38 13.67
CA THR A 193 -2.40 24.65 12.82
C THR A 193 -2.57 23.57 11.75
N LYS A 194 -1.48 22.99 11.30
CA LYS A 194 -1.41 21.93 10.28
C LYS A 194 -0.47 20.83 10.72
N SER A 195 -0.87 19.58 10.59
CA SER A 195 0.00 18.45 10.97
C SER A 195 -0.02 17.35 9.93
N THR A 196 1.16 16.81 9.64
CA THR A 196 1.31 15.57 8.87
C THR A 196 1.75 14.44 9.82
N VAL A 197 1.21 13.24 9.62
CA VAL A 197 1.63 12.02 10.30
C VAL A 197 2.18 11.06 9.26
N ASP A 198 3.49 10.90 9.20
CA ASP A 198 4.19 10.02 8.26
C ASP A 198 4.90 8.87 8.99
N THR A 199 4.14 8.15 9.79
CA THR A 199 4.63 6.97 10.52
C THR A 199 4.05 5.67 9.98
N GLY A 200 3.14 5.76 9.00
CA GLY A 200 2.37 4.63 8.51
C GLY A 200 3.18 3.59 7.73
N PHE A 201 4.37 3.94 7.25
CA PHE A 201 5.24 3.06 6.47
C PHE A 201 6.33 2.38 7.31
N MET A 202 6.48 2.75 8.58
CA MET A 202 7.46 2.14 9.47
C MET A 202 7.02 0.76 9.94
N ARG A 203 7.88 -0.24 9.77
CA ARG A 203 7.71 -1.59 10.32
C ARG A 203 8.29 -1.66 11.74
N ASN A 204 7.45 -2.02 12.72
CA ASN A 204 7.87 -2.86 13.86
C ASN A 204 8.58 -2.27 15.09
N ASN A 205 8.51 -1.01 15.46
CA ASN A 205 8.88 -0.65 16.84
C ASN A 205 7.75 0.08 17.57
N TYR A 206 6.59 -0.55 17.58
CA TYR A 206 5.38 0.00 18.11
C TYR A 206 4.98 -0.67 19.41
N ASN A 207 4.87 0.11 20.48
CA ASN A 207 4.26 -0.33 21.71
C ASN A 207 2.78 0.09 21.73
N PHE A 208 1.90 -0.89 21.53
CA PHE A 208 0.45 -0.65 21.52
C PHE A 208 -0.05 -0.10 22.87
N ASP A 209 0.55 -0.53 23.96
CA ASP A 209 0.14 -0.11 25.30
C ASP A 209 0.47 1.37 25.52
N THR A 210 1.65 1.84 25.13
CA THR A 210 2.02 3.26 25.16
C THR A 210 1.03 4.12 24.35
N LEU A 211 0.70 3.69 23.14
CA LEU A 211 -0.31 4.39 22.33
C LEU A 211 -1.66 4.46 23.07
N MET A 212 -2.11 3.35 23.65
CA MET A 212 -3.42 3.28 24.31
C MET A 212 -3.47 3.97 25.69
N GLU A 213 -2.32 4.29 26.29
CA GLU A 213 -2.21 5.12 27.48
C GLU A 213 -2.32 6.62 27.18
N ASN A 214 -2.22 7.01 25.91
CA ASN A 214 -2.34 8.42 25.51
C ASN A 214 -3.73 8.97 25.86
N LYS A 215 -3.75 10.12 26.54
CA LYS A 215 -4.99 10.76 27.04
C LYS A 215 -6.01 11.04 25.93
N TYR A 216 -5.54 11.34 24.72
CA TYR A 216 -6.38 11.67 23.56
C TYR A 216 -7.08 10.45 22.96
N LEU A 217 -6.60 9.24 23.25
CA LEU A 217 -7.20 8.00 22.74
C LEU A 217 -8.20 7.36 23.70
N GLN A 218 -8.35 7.85 24.92
CA GLN A 218 -9.30 7.29 25.90
C GLN A 218 -10.73 7.19 25.35
N PRO A 219 -11.30 8.19 24.62
CA PRO A 219 -12.64 8.08 24.05
C PRO A 219 -12.76 6.98 22.97
N TYR A 220 -11.65 6.56 22.39
CA TYR A 220 -11.60 5.58 21.28
C TYR A 220 -11.10 4.19 21.70
N LYS A 221 -10.77 4.01 22.98
CA LYS A 221 -10.17 2.77 23.52
C LYS A 221 -10.96 1.51 23.18
N ALA A 222 -12.28 1.58 23.17
CA ALA A 222 -13.15 0.44 22.85
C ALA A 222 -13.11 0.01 21.38
N VAL A 223 -12.74 0.91 20.47
CA VAL A 223 -12.82 0.70 19.02
C VAL A 223 -11.44 0.55 18.35
N ILE A 224 -10.36 0.97 18.98
CA ILE A 224 -8.99 0.73 18.51
C ILE A 224 -8.54 -0.66 18.96
N LYS A 225 -8.10 -1.50 18.02
CA LYS A 225 -7.69 -2.88 18.28
C LYS A 225 -6.19 -3.06 18.10
N LYS A 226 -5.57 -3.93 18.91
CA LYS A 226 -4.14 -4.24 18.83
C LYS A 226 -3.70 -4.75 17.44
N ALA A 227 -4.59 -5.45 16.74
CA ALA A 227 -4.36 -5.92 15.36
C ALA A 227 -4.69 -4.86 14.30
N GLY A 228 -5.08 -3.66 14.70
CA GLY A 228 -5.39 -2.54 13.80
C GLY A 228 -4.15 -1.79 13.32
N ILE A 229 -4.38 -0.85 12.43
CA ILE A 229 -3.33 0.02 11.88
C ILE A 229 -3.11 1.21 12.82
N ARG A 230 -1.88 1.39 13.25
CA ARG A 230 -1.46 2.42 14.20
C ARG A 230 -1.83 3.84 13.78
N ILE A 231 -1.79 4.12 12.48
CA ILE A 231 -2.01 5.44 11.92
C ILE A 231 -3.30 6.11 12.40
N TRP A 232 -4.37 5.33 12.63
CA TRP A 232 -5.64 5.90 13.12
C TRP A 232 -5.50 6.54 14.50
N GLY A 233 -4.79 5.87 15.41
CA GLY A 233 -4.53 6.41 16.75
C GLY A 233 -3.65 7.66 16.68
N GLN A 234 -2.59 7.63 15.90
CA GLN A 234 -1.67 8.74 15.75
C GLN A 234 -2.30 9.96 15.06
N ALA A 235 -3.12 9.73 14.04
CA ALA A 235 -3.88 10.80 13.41
C ALA A 235 -4.85 11.47 14.39
N ILE A 236 -5.49 10.71 15.29
CA ILE A 236 -6.33 11.26 16.36
C ILE A 236 -5.49 12.07 17.36
N ILE A 237 -4.33 11.57 17.78
CA ILE A 237 -3.44 12.30 18.67
C ILE A 237 -3.03 13.63 18.04
N ALA A 238 -2.58 13.63 16.79
CA ALA A 238 -2.23 14.85 16.08
C ALA A 238 -3.43 15.80 15.95
N TYR A 239 -4.62 15.28 15.63
CA TYR A 239 -5.85 16.06 15.55
C TYR A 239 -6.19 16.76 16.87
N GLN A 240 -6.05 16.08 18.00
CA GLN A 240 -6.35 16.64 19.32
C GLN A 240 -5.31 17.68 19.77
N LYS A 241 -4.04 17.52 19.35
CA LYS A 241 -2.97 18.47 19.63
C LYS A 241 -3.04 19.74 18.77
N ASN A 242 -3.73 19.70 17.64
CA ASN A 242 -3.89 20.88 16.80
C ASN A 242 -4.87 21.89 17.39
N LYS A 243 -4.54 23.16 17.34
CA LYS A 243 -5.45 24.26 17.71
C LYS A 243 -6.62 24.36 16.74
N THR A 244 -6.29 24.39 15.46
CA THR A 244 -7.23 24.45 14.34
C THR A 244 -6.70 23.58 13.22
N GLY A 245 -7.58 23.25 12.29
CA GLY A 245 -7.12 22.81 11.01
C GLY A 245 -7.02 21.30 10.85
N ARG A 246 -6.22 20.96 9.90
CA ARG A 246 -6.22 19.69 9.19
C ARG A 246 -5.04 18.83 9.59
N VAL A 247 -5.29 17.53 9.73
CA VAL A 247 -4.26 16.50 9.86
C VAL A 247 -4.26 15.66 8.60
N ILE A 248 -3.10 15.48 7.99
CA ILE A 248 -2.90 14.56 6.88
C ILE A 248 -2.05 13.39 7.36
N ALA A 249 -2.56 12.17 7.21
CA ALA A 249 -1.86 10.96 7.59
C ALA A 249 -1.54 10.11 6.37
N LEU A 250 -0.29 9.67 6.26
CA LEU A 250 0.20 8.79 5.20
C LEU A 250 0.22 7.34 5.68
N THR A 251 -0.32 6.42 4.88
CA THR A 251 -0.40 5.02 5.26
C THR A 251 -0.59 4.08 4.07
N PHE A 252 -0.87 2.82 4.37
CA PHE A 252 -1.17 1.75 3.41
C PHE A 252 -2.67 1.55 3.22
N PRO A 253 -3.11 0.98 2.08
CA PRO A 253 -4.52 0.71 1.81
C PRO A 253 -5.22 -0.16 2.86
N ALA A 254 -4.46 -0.99 3.60
CA ALA A 254 -5.03 -1.84 4.65
C ALA A 254 -5.80 -1.04 5.72
N ALA A 255 -5.41 0.21 6.00
CA ALA A 255 -6.14 1.09 6.91
C ALA A 255 -7.58 1.35 6.45
N LEU A 256 -7.85 1.30 5.14
CA LEU A 256 -9.17 1.60 4.57
C LEU A 256 -10.17 0.44 4.67
N PHE A 257 -9.69 -0.80 4.77
CA PHE A 257 -10.56 -1.99 4.69
C PHE A 257 -10.33 -3.05 5.76
N ASN A 258 -9.22 -2.98 6.54
CA ASN A 258 -8.94 -3.96 7.58
C ASN A 258 -10.10 -4.05 8.59
N ASN A 259 -10.55 -5.28 8.88
CA ASN A 259 -11.65 -5.52 9.81
C ASN A 259 -11.32 -5.07 11.25
N SER A 260 -10.05 -5.14 11.66
CA SER A 260 -9.60 -4.66 12.98
C SER A 260 -9.85 -3.17 13.15
N ASP A 261 -9.81 -2.40 12.07
CA ASP A 261 -9.97 -0.94 12.06
C ASP A 261 -11.40 -0.48 11.76
N LYS A 262 -12.33 -1.41 11.50
CA LYS A 262 -13.72 -1.06 11.18
C LYS A 262 -14.36 -0.20 12.28
N GLY A 263 -14.10 -0.53 13.54
CA GLY A 263 -14.67 0.22 14.69
C GLY A 263 -14.26 1.67 14.69
N ILE A 264 -12.96 1.94 14.52
CA ILE A 264 -12.43 3.32 14.48
C ILE A 264 -12.90 4.06 13.23
N ARG A 265 -12.88 3.45 12.05
CA ARG A 265 -13.40 4.08 10.82
C ARG A 265 -14.86 4.47 10.98
N LYS A 266 -15.70 3.54 11.50
CA LYS A 266 -17.11 3.81 11.78
C LYS A 266 -17.29 5.02 12.70
N THR A 267 -16.51 5.09 13.77
CA THR A 267 -16.59 6.18 14.74
C THR A 267 -16.23 7.51 14.11
N LEU A 268 -15.10 7.58 13.41
CA LEU A 268 -14.62 8.83 12.81
C LEU A 268 -15.52 9.31 11.65
N VAL A 269 -16.03 8.40 10.82
CA VAL A 269 -16.98 8.73 9.76
C VAL A 269 -18.29 9.28 10.33
N ASN A 270 -18.85 8.61 11.35
CA ASN A 270 -20.11 9.05 11.97
C ASN A 270 -19.97 10.36 12.76
N GLN A 271 -18.75 10.70 13.19
CA GLN A 271 -18.43 11.99 13.84
C GLN A 271 -18.15 13.10 12.82
N GLY A 272 -18.13 12.81 11.52
CA GLY A 272 -17.78 13.76 10.47
C GLY A 272 -16.32 14.26 10.54
N LEU A 273 -15.42 13.45 11.09
CA LEU A 273 -14.01 13.84 11.28
C LEU A 273 -13.11 13.48 10.09
N ILE A 274 -13.49 12.49 9.28
CA ILE A 274 -12.74 12.17 8.06
C ILE A 274 -13.24 13.10 6.96
N GLU A 275 -12.40 14.06 6.59
CA GLU A 275 -12.65 14.95 5.45
C GLU A 275 -12.52 14.20 4.13
N GLY A 276 -11.42 13.43 3.99
CA GLY A 276 -11.19 12.73 2.72
C GLY A 276 -10.13 11.65 2.76
N ILE A 277 -10.15 10.86 1.68
CA ILE A 277 -9.21 9.79 1.37
C ILE A 277 -8.72 9.99 -0.06
N ILE A 278 -7.41 9.92 -0.27
CA ILE A 278 -6.80 9.93 -1.60
C ILE A 278 -5.95 8.68 -1.76
N GLU A 279 -6.24 7.86 -2.75
CA GLU A 279 -5.41 6.71 -3.11
C GLU A 279 -4.44 7.10 -4.24
N LEU A 280 -3.13 6.97 -3.97
CA LEU A 280 -2.06 7.28 -4.90
C LEU A 280 -1.55 6.02 -5.63
N PRO A 281 -0.87 6.10 -6.78
CA PRO A 281 -0.39 4.93 -7.49
C PRO A 281 0.76 4.21 -6.77
N ASN A 282 0.96 2.94 -7.11
CA ASN A 282 2.15 2.20 -6.70
C ASN A 282 3.40 2.87 -7.27
N GLY A 283 4.46 2.96 -6.47
CA GLY A 283 5.73 3.58 -6.89
C GLY A 283 5.82 5.08 -6.62
N THR A 284 4.79 5.69 -6.00
CA THR A 284 4.86 7.08 -5.50
C THR A 284 5.91 7.23 -4.39
N ILE A 285 6.13 6.18 -3.60
CA ILE A 285 7.20 6.15 -2.60
C ILE A 285 8.32 5.27 -3.13
N ASN A 286 9.52 5.84 -3.24
CA ASN A 286 10.70 5.13 -3.72
C ASN A 286 11.02 3.89 -2.87
N GLY A 287 11.53 2.85 -3.51
CA GLY A 287 11.93 1.61 -2.85
C GLY A 287 10.79 0.68 -2.45
N THR A 288 9.52 1.05 -2.67
CA THR A 288 8.37 0.18 -2.38
C THR A 288 7.35 0.14 -3.52
N ASN A 289 6.78 -1.04 -3.77
CA ASN A 289 5.63 -1.20 -4.66
C ASN A 289 4.30 -1.03 -3.92
N VAL A 290 4.33 -0.52 -2.69
CA VAL A 290 3.11 -0.31 -1.93
C VAL A 290 2.41 0.95 -2.41
N LYS A 291 1.11 0.86 -2.63
CA LYS A 291 0.23 1.98 -2.94
C LYS A 291 0.07 2.85 -1.69
N PRO A 292 0.48 4.12 -1.69
CA PRO A 292 0.24 4.97 -0.54
C PRO A 292 -1.20 5.49 -0.53
N VAL A 293 -1.66 5.80 0.67
CA VAL A 293 -2.97 6.39 0.94
C VAL A 293 -2.78 7.62 1.80
N VAL A 294 -3.46 8.69 1.42
CA VAL A 294 -3.58 9.93 2.19
C VAL A 294 -4.92 9.92 2.90
N ILE A 295 -4.92 10.04 4.22
CA ILE A 295 -6.11 10.21 5.06
C ILE A 295 -6.11 11.66 5.55
N ILE A 296 -7.20 12.36 5.34
CA ILE A 296 -7.35 13.76 5.78
C ILE A 296 -8.42 13.81 6.87
N ILE A 297 -8.00 14.26 8.06
CA ILE A 297 -8.88 14.51 9.20
C ILE A 297 -8.95 16.02 9.41
N SER A 298 -10.15 16.54 9.61
CA SER A 298 -10.38 17.97 9.82
C SER A 298 -11.34 18.20 10.98
N LYS A 299 -11.27 19.41 11.57
CA LYS A 299 -12.21 19.86 12.62
C LYS A 299 -13.55 20.35 12.06
N GLU A 300 -13.67 20.43 10.75
CA GLU A 300 -14.94 20.69 10.09
C GLU A 300 -15.77 19.40 10.09
N ASN A 301 -17.04 19.50 10.43
CA ASN A 301 -17.96 18.38 10.35
C ASN A 301 -18.42 18.16 8.91
N TYR A 302 -18.31 16.94 8.43
CA TYR A 302 -18.70 16.56 7.08
C TYR A 302 -19.83 15.53 7.11
N ASP A 303 -20.85 15.72 6.27
CA ASP A 303 -21.95 14.76 6.09
C ASP A 303 -21.57 13.55 5.22
N GLY A 304 -20.30 13.44 4.87
CA GLY A 304 -19.73 12.40 4.06
C GLY A 304 -18.22 12.47 4.05
N VAL A 305 -17.61 11.67 3.19
CA VAL A 305 -16.15 11.63 3.00
C VAL A 305 -15.84 11.87 1.52
N LYS A 306 -14.94 12.80 1.22
CA LYS A 306 -14.37 12.93 -0.12
C LYS A 306 -13.48 11.73 -0.39
N ILE A 307 -13.79 10.92 -1.38
CA ILE A 307 -12.96 9.81 -1.80
C ILE A 307 -12.42 10.08 -3.18
N MET A 308 -11.10 10.03 -3.33
CA MET A 308 -10.40 10.29 -4.58
C MET A 308 -9.57 9.09 -5.01
N ASP A 309 -9.74 8.68 -6.27
CA ASP A 309 -8.86 7.71 -6.95
C ASP A 309 -7.90 8.44 -7.87
N ALA A 310 -6.69 8.70 -7.36
CA ALA A 310 -5.62 9.33 -8.12
C ALA A 310 -4.65 8.33 -8.76
N THR A 311 -4.96 7.03 -8.75
CA THR A 311 -4.03 5.97 -9.17
C THR A 311 -3.65 6.02 -10.65
N ASP A 312 -4.49 6.59 -11.51
CA ASP A 312 -4.27 6.69 -12.95
C ASP A 312 -3.82 8.10 -13.39
N LEU A 313 -3.66 9.05 -12.46
CA LEU A 313 -3.33 10.44 -12.77
C LEU A 313 -1.83 10.68 -12.97
N PHE A 314 -1.01 9.67 -12.78
CA PHE A 314 0.45 9.76 -12.81
C PHE A 314 1.03 9.02 -14.00
N LYS A 315 2.12 9.55 -14.55
CA LYS A 315 2.84 8.90 -15.64
C LYS A 315 3.75 7.81 -15.06
N LYS A 316 3.54 6.57 -15.49
CA LYS A 316 4.35 5.44 -15.07
C LYS A 316 5.46 5.16 -16.10
N THR A 317 6.70 5.17 -15.65
CA THR A 317 7.87 4.79 -16.45
C THR A 317 8.54 3.59 -15.79
N GLY A 318 8.31 2.40 -16.31
CA GLY A 318 8.79 1.16 -15.70
C GLY A 318 8.16 0.91 -14.32
N ARG A 319 8.98 0.87 -13.28
CA ARG A 319 8.54 0.69 -11.87
C ARG A 319 8.38 2.01 -11.12
N THR A 320 8.76 3.11 -11.72
CA THR A 320 8.76 4.45 -11.12
C THR A 320 7.55 5.25 -11.62
N VAL A 321 7.03 6.07 -10.74
CA VAL A 321 5.95 7.01 -11.04
C VAL A 321 6.53 8.40 -11.01
N THR A 322 6.35 9.14 -12.09
CA THR A 322 6.70 10.57 -12.16
C THR A 322 5.46 11.42 -11.99
N ILE A 323 5.59 12.45 -11.18
CA ILE A 323 4.53 13.43 -10.89
C ILE A 323 5.05 14.80 -11.33
N GLU A 324 4.44 15.39 -12.33
CA GLU A 324 4.78 16.76 -12.73
C GLU A 324 4.09 17.80 -11.82
N PRO A 325 4.71 18.97 -11.60
CA PRO A 325 4.12 20.01 -10.73
C PRO A 325 2.67 20.35 -11.08
N LEU A 326 2.36 20.47 -12.37
CA LEU A 326 1.00 20.74 -12.85
C LEU A 326 0.01 19.62 -12.48
N GLN A 327 0.47 18.37 -12.41
CA GLN A 327 -0.39 17.25 -11.98
C GLN A 327 -0.72 17.33 -10.49
N ILE A 328 0.21 17.83 -9.66
CA ILE A 328 -0.04 18.05 -8.23
C ILE A 328 -1.14 19.10 -8.05
N GLU A 329 -1.04 20.21 -8.76
CA GLU A 329 -2.05 21.29 -8.74
C GLU A 329 -3.42 20.76 -9.17
N ASN A 330 -3.48 19.98 -10.26
CA ASN A 330 -4.69 19.36 -10.74
C ASN A 330 -5.30 18.39 -9.72
N ILE A 331 -4.50 17.60 -9.00
CA ILE A 331 -4.99 16.68 -7.95
C ILE A 331 -5.61 17.49 -6.81
N ILE A 332 -4.93 18.55 -6.36
CA ILE A 332 -5.43 19.41 -5.29
C ILE A 332 -6.74 20.06 -5.72
N GLU A 333 -6.81 20.61 -6.93
CA GLU A 333 -8.02 21.22 -7.47
C GLU A 333 -9.19 20.24 -7.58
N MET A 334 -8.96 19.01 -8.12
CA MET A 334 -9.98 17.96 -8.18
C MET A 334 -10.48 17.57 -6.80
N TYR A 335 -9.58 17.49 -5.81
CA TYR A 335 -9.93 17.17 -4.44
C TYR A 335 -10.75 18.28 -3.79
N ASP A 336 -10.32 19.53 -3.92
CA ASP A 336 -11.00 20.68 -3.31
C ASP A 336 -12.39 20.89 -3.89
N GLN A 337 -12.52 20.84 -5.22
CA GLN A 337 -13.78 21.00 -5.92
C GLN A 337 -14.65 19.73 -5.92
N CYS A 338 -14.12 18.62 -5.40
CA CYS A 338 -14.80 17.32 -5.37
C CYS A 338 -15.34 16.90 -6.74
N LYS A 339 -14.48 16.96 -7.78
CA LYS A 339 -14.86 16.68 -9.18
C LYS A 339 -14.01 15.57 -9.80
N ASP A 340 -14.44 15.06 -10.94
CA ASP A 340 -13.74 14.08 -11.77
C ASP A 340 -13.41 12.77 -11.03
N ARG A 341 -12.17 12.65 -10.54
CA ARG A 341 -11.67 11.51 -9.77
C ARG A 341 -11.90 11.61 -8.27
N CYS A 342 -12.60 12.65 -7.82
CA CYS A 342 -13.03 12.87 -6.45
C CYS A 342 -14.54 12.88 -6.33
N ARG A 343 -15.07 12.18 -5.33
CA ARG A 343 -16.50 12.08 -5.08
C ARG A 343 -16.81 12.25 -3.59
N MET A 344 -17.82 13.05 -3.26
CA MET A 344 -18.41 13.05 -1.92
C MET A 344 -19.26 11.80 -1.74
N VAL A 345 -18.92 10.97 -0.77
CA VAL A 345 -19.64 9.75 -0.44
C VAL A 345 -20.35 9.93 0.89
N SER A 346 -21.67 9.77 0.90
CA SER A 346 -22.48 9.96 2.10
C SER A 346 -22.19 8.92 3.18
N VAL A 347 -22.42 9.27 4.45
CA VAL A 347 -22.26 8.35 5.59
C VAL A 347 -23.11 7.09 5.40
N SER A 348 -24.32 7.20 4.84
CA SER A 348 -25.20 6.06 4.58
C SER A 348 -24.64 5.12 3.52
N GLU A 349 -24.04 5.64 2.46
CA GLU A 349 -23.37 4.83 1.44
C GLU A 349 -22.14 4.13 2.01
N ILE A 350 -21.32 4.83 2.81
CA ILE A 350 -20.16 4.23 3.50
C ILE A 350 -20.60 3.11 4.45
N ALA A 351 -21.68 3.32 5.19
CA ALA A 351 -22.23 2.31 6.09
C ALA A 351 -22.71 1.06 5.31
N SER A 352 -23.35 1.25 4.15
CA SER A 352 -23.78 0.15 3.28
C SER A 352 -22.60 -0.66 2.72
N CYS A 353 -21.42 -0.04 2.61
CA CYS A 353 -20.15 -0.66 2.24
C CYS A 353 -19.31 -1.12 3.44
N ASP A 354 -19.95 -1.32 4.61
CA ASP A 354 -19.30 -1.82 5.83
C ASP A 354 -18.13 -0.96 6.33
N TYR A 355 -18.22 0.35 6.13
CA TYR A 355 -17.19 1.35 6.46
C TYR A 355 -15.83 1.08 5.81
N VAL A 356 -15.82 0.43 4.65
CA VAL A 356 -14.64 0.34 3.77
C VAL A 356 -14.51 1.67 3.04
N LEU A 357 -13.35 2.31 3.11
CA LEU A 357 -13.08 3.62 2.52
C LEU A 357 -12.24 3.55 1.24
N SER A 358 -12.04 2.36 0.69
CA SER A 358 -11.28 2.18 -0.55
C SER A 358 -12.05 2.73 -1.75
N ALA A 359 -11.38 3.49 -2.61
CA ALA A 359 -11.97 4.18 -3.76
C ALA A 359 -12.71 3.24 -4.72
N ASN A 360 -12.20 2.04 -4.94
CA ASN A 360 -12.83 1.04 -5.81
C ASN A 360 -14.27 0.64 -5.39
N ARG A 361 -14.70 0.97 -4.17
CA ARG A 361 -16.08 0.75 -3.71
C ARG A 361 -17.06 1.77 -4.28
N TYR A 362 -16.58 2.95 -4.62
CA TYR A 362 -17.40 4.12 -4.89
C TYR A 362 -17.28 4.65 -6.32
N PHE A 363 -16.17 4.35 -7.02
CA PHE A 363 -15.97 4.74 -8.41
C PHE A 363 -16.37 3.62 -9.35
N GLU A 364 -17.41 3.86 -10.12
CA GLU A 364 -17.98 2.87 -11.04
C GLU A 364 -18.36 3.42 -12.40
N LYS A 365 -18.06 2.60 -13.40
CA LYS A 365 -18.65 2.79 -14.73
C LYS A 365 -19.99 2.05 -14.92
N ASN A 366 -20.27 0.99 -14.13
CA ASN A 366 -21.49 0.17 -14.29
C ASN A 366 -21.97 -0.40 -12.94
N LYS A 367 -22.66 0.42 -12.13
CA LYS A 367 -23.31 -0.07 -10.89
C LYS A 367 -24.54 -0.91 -11.25
N ILE A 368 -24.57 -2.15 -10.82
CA ILE A 368 -25.78 -2.97 -10.90
C ILE A 368 -26.74 -2.44 -9.82
N VAL A 369 -27.68 -1.60 -10.25
CA VAL A 369 -28.67 -1.03 -9.34
C VAL A 369 -29.63 -2.10 -8.87
N GLU A 370 -30.06 -3.01 -9.76
CA GLU A 370 -30.99 -4.10 -9.50
C GLU A 370 -30.30 -5.46 -9.61
N GLY A 371 -29.61 -5.90 -8.55
CA GLY A 371 -28.94 -7.20 -8.47
C GLY A 371 -29.23 -7.90 -7.17
N ILE A 372 -29.08 -9.22 -7.17
CA ILE A 372 -29.19 -10.09 -5.99
C ILE A 372 -27.78 -10.40 -5.51
N ALA A 373 -27.51 -10.21 -4.23
CA ALA A 373 -26.21 -10.51 -3.66
C ALA A 373 -25.97 -12.03 -3.61
N LEU A 374 -24.73 -12.48 -3.85
CA LEU A 374 -24.39 -13.91 -3.83
C LEU A 374 -24.80 -14.59 -2.51
N LYS A 375 -24.70 -13.90 -1.37
CA LYS A 375 -25.13 -14.42 -0.07
C LYS A 375 -26.60 -14.85 -0.01
N ASP A 376 -27.46 -14.25 -0.86
CA ASP A 376 -28.91 -14.49 -0.86
C ASP A 376 -29.31 -15.68 -1.77
N ILE A 377 -28.37 -16.10 -2.64
CA ILE A 377 -28.59 -17.14 -3.65
C ILE A 377 -27.57 -18.27 -3.60
N CYS A 378 -26.50 -18.15 -2.80
CA CYS A 378 -25.42 -19.15 -2.78
C CYS A 378 -24.93 -19.40 -1.36
N ASP A 379 -24.48 -20.62 -1.11
CA ASP A 379 -23.56 -20.93 -0.03
C ASP A 379 -22.12 -20.79 -0.55
N ILE A 380 -21.28 -20.08 0.21
CA ILE A 380 -19.90 -19.82 -0.15
C ILE A 380 -18.99 -20.30 0.96
N GLU A 381 -18.11 -21.22 0.62
CA GLU A 381 -17.13 -21.83 1.50
C GLU A 381 -15.71 -21.56 0.99
N ARG A 382 -14.75 -21.51 1.90
CA ARG A 382 -13.35 -21.42 1.52
C ARG A 382 -12.75 -22.80 1.41
N GLY A 383 -11.92 -23.02 0.40
CA GLY A 383 -11.06 -24.21 0.29
C GLY A 383 -10.11 -24.31 1.49
N THR A 384 -9.47 -25.43 1.65
CA THR A 384 -8.63 -25.70 2.81
C THR A 384 -7.17 -25.36 2.57
N SER A 385 -6.54 -24.71 3.57
CA SER A 385 -5.10 -24.40 3.56
C SER A 385 -4.34 -25.51 4.27
N ILE A 386 -3.71 -26.39 3.51
CA ILE A 386 -2.88 -27.48 4.03
C ILE A 386 -1.41 -27.01 3.98
N ARG A 387 -0.66 -27.23 5.06
CA ARG A 387 0.77 -26.92 5.09
C ARG A 387 1.52 -27.82 4.13
N SER A 388 2.57 -27.31 3.47
CA SER A 388 3.33 -28.06 2.45
C SER A 388 3.85 -29.41 2.95
N GLY A 389 4.30 -29.49 4.21
CA GLY A 389 4.77 -30.75 4.81
C GLY A 389 3.66 -31.76 5.07
N GLU A 390 2.44 -31.31 5.39
CA GLU A 390 1.26 -32.15 5.56
C GLU A 390 0.75 -32.61 4.20
N LEU A 391 0.66 -31.71 3.23
CA LEU A 391 0.23 -32.03 1.87
C LEU A 391 1.12 -33.09 1.23
N LYS A 392 2.45 -33.01 1.37
CA LYS A 392 3.39 -34.03 0.88
C LYS A 392 3.11 -35.43 1.43
N LYS A 393 2.62 -35.56 2.67
CA LYS A 393 2.25 -36.84 3.28
C LYS A 393 0.92 -37.38 2.75
N MET A 394 0.02 -36.47 2.36
CA MET A 394 -1.31 -36.79 1.84
C MET A 394 -1.31 -37.19 0.35
N VAL A 395 -0.34 -36.71 -0.43
CA VAL A 395 -0.22 -37.04 -1.86
C VAL A 395 -0.01 -38.55 -2.03
N SER A 396 -0.73 -39.11 -3.01
CA SER A 396 -0.57 -40.49 -3.48
C SER A 396 0.09 -40.51 -4.86
N GLU A 397 1.02 -41.42 -5.07
CA GLU A 397 1.61 -41.69 -6.39
C GLU A 397 0.67 -42.55 -7.24
N GLU A 398 -0.16 -43.36 -6.58
CA GLU A 398 -1.14 -44.19 -7.23
C GLU A 398 -2.48 -43.46 -7.38
N PRO A 399 -3.24 -43.72 -8.48
CA PRO A 399 -4.58 -43.19 -8.67
C PRO A 399 -5.53 -43.56 -7.53
N THR A 400 -6.21 -42.58 -6.98
CA THR A 400 -7.27 -42.74 -5.98
C THR A 400 -8.50 -41.93 -6.40
N LYS A 401 -9.61 -42.11 -5.72
CA LYS A 401 -10.79 -41.26 -5.92
C LYS A 401 -10.62 -39.85 -5.31
N TYR A 402 -9.62 -39.63 -4.49
CA TYR A 402 -9.39 -38.36 -3.82
C TYR A 402 -8.39 -37.51 -4.60
N GLN A 403 -8.77 -36.28 -4.89
CA GLN A 403 -7.97 -35.34 -5.67
C GLN A 403 -7.86 -33.97 -5.01
N TYR A 404 -6.83 -33.21 -5.36
CA TYR A 404 -6.57 -31.88 -4.80
C TYR A 404 -6.50 -30.84 -5.91
N LEU A 405 -7.40 -29.85 -5.86
CA LEU A 405 -7.46 -28.75 -6.82
C LEU A 405 -6.71 -27.53 -6.31
N MET A 406 -5.70 -27.13 -7.05
CA MET A 406 -4.93 -25.89 -6.81
C MET A 406 -5.30 -24.81 -7.83
N LEU A 407 -4.89 -23.58 -7.57
CA LEU A 407 -5.15 -22.43 -8.45
C LEU A 407 -4.59 -22.62 -9.88
N GLN A 408 -3.43 -23.26 -10.00
CA GLN A 408 -2.79 -23.53 -11.29
C GLN A 408 -3.61 -24.50 -12.17
N ASP A 409 -4.35 -25.38 -11.56
CA ASP A 409 -5.10 -26.44 -12.23
C ASP A 409 -6.41 -25.94 -12.86
N ILE A 410 -6.70 -24.65 -12.72
CA ILE A 410 -7.80 -23.98 -13.44
C ILE A 410 -7.20 -23.22 -14.62
N VAL A 411 -7.47 -23.74 -15.83
CA VAL A 411 -6.98 -23.20 -17.10
C VAL A 411 -8.17 -22.93 -18.02
N ASP A 412 -8.25 -21.73 -18.60
CA ASP A 412 -9.30 -21.29 -19.53
C ASP A 412 -10.74 -21.53 -19.05
N GLY A 413 -10.93 -21.52 -17.72
CA GLY A 413 -12.23 -21.73 -17.08
C GLY A 413 -12.68 -23.18 -17.02
N LYS A 414 -11.73 -24.12 -17.14
CA LYS A 414 -11.91 -25.55 -16.91
C LYS A 414 -10.93 -26.05 -15.87
N ILE A 415 -11.28 -27.10 -15.16
CA ILE A 415 -10.36 -27.87 -14.33
C ILE A 415 -9.57 -28.80 -15.26
N VAL A 416 -8.25 -28.88 -15.11
CA VAL A 416 -7.40 -29.79 -15.89
C VAL A 416 -7.77 -31.25 -15.62
N ASN A 417 -7.57 -32.14 -16.63
CA ASN A 417 -7.98 -33.53 -16.52
C ASN A 417 -7.22 -34.35 -15.48
N GLN A 418 -5.96 -33.97 -15.19
CA GLN A 418 -5.13 -34.66 -14.20
C GLN A 418 -4.88 -33.75 -13.00
N LEU A 419 -5.48 -34.07 -11.87
CA LEU A 419 -5.22 -33.46 -10.58
C LEU A 419 -4.34 -34.38 -9.73
N PRO A 420 -3.53 -33.83 -8.81
CA PRO A 420 -2.78 -34.62 -7.84
C PRO A 420 -3.71 -35.51 -7.01
N TYR A 421 -3.37 -36.79 -6.89
CA TYR A 421 -4.10 -37.74 -6.06
C TYR A 421 -3.75 -37.58 -4.58
N LEU A 422 -4.75 -37.75 -3.71
CA LEU A 422 -4.56 -37.85 -2.27
C LEU A 422 -4.85 -39.27 -1.80
N LYS A 423 -4.18 -39.72 -0.73
CA LYS A 423 -4.45 -41.04 -0.11
C LYS A 423 -5.86 -41.09 0.47
N GLU A 424 -6.25 -40.02 1.13
CA GLU A 424 -7.56 -39.83 1.76
C GLU A 424 -7.86 -38.34 1.98
N ILE A 425 -9.12 -38.00 2.26
CA ILE A 425 -9.52 -36.66 2.70
C ILE A 425 -10.08 -36.79 4.13
N ASP A 426 -9.43 -36.12 5.09
CA ASP A 426 -9.89 -36.07 6.47
C ASP A 426 -11.27 -35.38 6.54
N ARG A 427 -12.16 -35.92 7.36
CA ARG A 427 -13.51 -35.38 7.58
C ARG A 427 -13.54 -33.91 8.00
N LYS A 428 -12.48 -33.41 8.66
CA LYS A 428 -12.33 -31.99 9.01
C LYS A 428 -12.33 -31.06 7.76
N TYR A 429 -12.04 -31.58 6.57
CA TYR A 429 -12.00 -30.84 5.31
C TYR A 429 -13.28 -30.98 4.46
N SER A 430 -14.33 -31.63 4.99
CA SER A 430 -15.57 -31.93 4.24
C SER A 430 -16.24 -30.69 3.64
N SER A 431 -16.15 -29.53 4.28
CA SER A 431 -16.69 -28.27 3.76
C SER A 431 -15.99 -27.77 2.49
N ALA A 432 -14.75 -28.20 2.24
CA ALA A 432 -13.96 -27.82 1.09
C ALA A 432 -13.99 -28.83 -0.06
N ILE A 433 -14.73 -29.94 0.08
CA ILE A 433 -14.97 -30.91 -0.99
C ILE A 433 -15.97 -30.32 -1.99
N LEU A 434 -15.59 -30.33 -3.26
CA LEU A 434 -16.42 -29.81 -4.34
C LEU A 434 -17.57 -30.78 -4.70
N LYS A 435 -18.68 -30.20 -5.10
CA LYS A 435 -19.85 -30.92 -5.59
C LYS A 435 -20.06 -30.63 -7.08
N ASN A 436 -20.76 -31.53 -7.76
CA ASN A 436 -21.14 -31.29 -9.15
C ASN A 436 -21.98 -30.00 -9.27
N GLU A 437 -21.65 -29.18 -10.27
CA GLU A 437 -22.21 -27.84 -10.53
C GLU A 437 -21.88 -26.77 -9.48
N ASP A 438 -20.93 -27.02 -8.57
CA ASP A 438 -20.32 -25.93 -7.80
C ASP A 438 -19.55 -25.00 -8.74
N ILE A 439 -19.49 -23.72 -8.40
CA ILE A 439 -18.60 -22.75 -9.05
C ILE A 439 -17.37 -22.59 -8.17
N VAL A 440 -16.20 -22.73 -8.77
CA VAL A 440 -14.94 -22.41 -8.10
C VAL A 440 -14.43 -21.08 -8.60
N ILE A 441 -14.05 -20.21 -7.68
CA ILE A 441 -13.44 -18.92 -7.97
C ILE A 441 -12.15 -18.75 -7.17
N SER A 442 -11.10 -18.22 -7.82
CA SER A 442 -9.86 -17.91 -7.13
C SER A 442 -10.02 -16.72 -6.18
N LYS A 443 -9.31 -16.77 -5.05
CA LYS A 443 -9.20 -15.66 -4.12
C LYS A 443 -8.41 -14.49 -4.69
N LEU A 444 -7.40 -14.78 -5.50
CA LEU A 444 -6.43 -13.82 -6.05
C LEU A 444 -6.82 -13.35 -7.45
N VAL A 445 -6.44 -12.13 -7.78
CA VAL A 445 -6.61 -11.54 -9.12
C VAL A 445 -5.37 -11.87 -9.97
N PRO A 446 -5.54 -12.21 -11.27
CA PRO A 446 -6.81 -12.30 -12.02
C PRO A 446 -7.69 -13.47 -11.56
N PHE A 447 -9.01 -13.25 -11.52
CA PHE A 447 -9.92 -14.29 -11.08
C PHE A 447 -9.99 -15.43 -12.07
N LYS A 448 -9.72 -16.64 -11.61
CA LYS A 448 -9.99 -17.88 -12.31
C LYS A 448 -11.32 -18.42 -11.83
N ILE A 449 -12.24 -18.69 -12.76
CA ILE A 449 -13.61 -19.10 -12.45
C ILE A 449 -13.97 -20.27 -13.36
N CYS A 450 -14.44 -21.38 -12.77
CA CYS A 450 -14.91 -22.54 -13.51
C CYS A 450 -16.14 -23.17 -12.85
N LEU A 451 -16.89 -23.93 -13.65
CA LEU A 451 -17.94 -24.82 -13.16
C LEU A 451 -17.33 -26.20 -12.91
N VAL A 452 -17.68 -26.80 -11.80
CA VAL A 452 -17.23 -28.14 -11.43
C VAL A 452 -18.10 -29.15 -12.14
N HIS A 453 -17.47 -30.10 -12.83
CA HIS A 453 -18.13 -31.24 -13.48
C HIS A 453 -17.53 -32.53 -12.90
N ILE A 454 -18.36 -33.32 -12.25
CA ILE A 454 -18.00 -34.58 -11.61
C ILE A 454 -19.05 -35.62 -12.03
N ASP A 455 -18.64 -36.56 -12.88
CA ASP A 455 -19.52 -37.62 -13.42
C ASP A 455 -19.31 -38.98 -12.76
N ASP A 456 -18.34 -39.05 -11.84
CA ASP A 456 -17.88 -40.27 -11.18
C ASP A 456 -17.81 -40.12 -9.65
N GLU A 457 -17.24 -41.10 -8.98
CA GLU A 457 -17.07 -41.11 -7.51
C GLU A 457 -15.89 -40.25 -7.00
N ARG A 458 -15.31 -39.40 -7.84
CA ARG A 458 -14.19 -38.54 -7.44
C ARG A 458 -14.62 -37.54 -6.37
N GLU A 459 -13.77 -37.40 -5.38
CA GLU A 459 -13.86 -36.37 -4.35
C GLU A 459 -12.72 -35.37 -4.53
N ILE A 460 -13.04 -34.13 -4.89
CA ILE A 460 -12.06 -33.09 -5.18
C ILE A 460 -12.03 -32.09 -4.03
N LEU A 461 -10.88 -32.00 -3.35
CA LEU A 461 -10.64 -31.06 -2.26
C LEU A 461 -10.07 -29.75 -2.80
N ALA A 462 -10.74 -28.62 -2.55
CA ALA A 462 -10.30 -27.31 -3.01
C ALA A 462 -9.22 -26.71 -2.10
N ASN A 463 -8.19 -26.10 -2.71
CA ASN A 463 -7.12 -25.35 -2.02
C ASN A 463 -7.64 -24.07 -1.37
N GLY A 464 -7.00 -23.62 -0.29
CA GLY A 464 -7.35 -22.42 0.48
C GLY A 464 -7.26 -21.08 -0.28
N ASN A 465 -6.74 -21.06 -1.51
CA ASN A 465 -6.78 -19.91 -2.42
C ASN A 465 -7.99 -19.93 -3.37
N LEU A 466 -8.89 -20.88 -3.17
CA LEU A 466 -10.13 -21.04 -3.92
C LEU A 466 -11.33 -20.88 -2.99
N PHE A 467 -12.42 -20.37 -3.52
CA PHE A 467 -13.74 -20.42 -2.90
C PHE A 467 -14.63 -21.37 -3.70
N ARG A 468 -15.40 -22.16 -2.98
CA ARG A 468 -16.51 -22.96 -3.49
C ARG A 468 -17.80 -22.18 -3.36
N ILE A 469 -18.56 -22.05 -4.42
CA ILE A 469 -19.85 -21.38 -4.47
C ILE A 469 -20.90 -22.42 -4.88
N THR A 470 -21.78 -22.79 -3.97
CA THR A 470 -22.91 -23.68 -4.24
C THR A 470 -24.16 -22.83 -4.44
N VAL A 471 -24.68 -22.79 -5.67
CA VAL A 471 -25.84 -21.97 -6.03
C VAL A 471 -27.14 -22.68 -5.64
N ASN A 472 -28.07 -21.94 -5.04
CA ASN A 472 -29.43 -22.42 -4.82
C ASN A 472 -30.20 -22.44 -6.16
N LYS A 473 -30.35 -23.62 -6.73
CA LYS A 473 -30.97 -23.83 -8.07
C LYS A 473 -32.43 -23.39 -8.15
N ALA A 474 -33.14 -23.31 -7.02
CA ALA A 474 -34.50 -22.76 -7.00
C ALA A 474 -34.54 -21.23 -7.19
N LYS A 475 -33.42 -20.55 -6.95
CA LYS A 475 -33.31 -19.08 -7.05
C LYS A 475 -32.57 -18.62 -8.30
N MET A 476 -31.57 -19.40 -8.75
CA MET A 476 -30.73 -19.00 -9.88
C MET A 476 -30.02 -20.21 -10.51
N ASN A 477 -29.78 -20.17 -11.82
CA ASN A 477 -29.06 -21.22 -12.52
C ASN A 477 -27.53 -21.08 -12.29
N PRO A 478 -26.82 -22.15 -11.87
CA PRO A 478 -25.38 -22.10 -11.61
C PRO A 478 -24.55 -21.64 -12.81
N ILE A 479 -24.92 -22.10 -14.01
CA ILE A 479 -24.21 -21.74 -15.26
C ILE A 479 -24.38 -20.25 -15.54
N TYR A 480 -25.58 -19.69 -15.35
CA TYR A 480 -25.79 -18.23 -15.49
C TYR A 480 -24.92 -17.43 -14.54
N VAL A 481 -24.86 -17.81 -13.25
CA VAL A 481 -24.00 -17.15 -12.25
C VAL A 481 -22.53 -17.20 -12.67
N MET A 482 -22.06 -18.38 -13.09
CA MET A 482 -20.67 -18.55 -13.55
C MET A 482 -20.37 -17.70 -14.78
N LEU A 483 -21.26 -17.70 -15.79
CA LEU A 483 -21.12 -16.92 -17.02
C LEU A 483 -21.06 -15.41 -16.71
N TYR A 484 -21.94 -14.94 -15.84
CA TYR A 484 -21.92 -13.57 -15.42
C TYR A 484 -20.60 -13.20 -14.71
N LEU A 485 -20.17 -13.99 -13.73
CA LEU A 485 -18.91 -13.73 -13.01
C LEU A 485 -17.69 -13.74 -13.95
N ARG A 486 -17.72 -14.50 -15.04
CA ARG A 486 -16.68 -14.50 -16.08
C ARG A 486 -16.81 -13.36 -17.08
N SER A 487 -17.96 -12.75 -17.22
CA SER A 487 -18.18 -11.63 -18.14
C SER A 487 -17.39 -10.39 -17.74
N GLN A 488 -17.18 -9.46 -18.67
CA GLN A 488 -16.55 -8.19 -18.39
C GLN A 488 -17.24 -7.43 -17.24
N GLN A 489 -18.58 -7.42 -17.23
CA GLN A 489 -19.36 -6.78 -16.18
C GLN A 489 -19.20 -7.46 -14.82
N GLY A 490 -19.20 -8.79 -14.79
CA GLY A 490 -18.97 -9.57 -13.58
C GLY A 490 -17.55 -9.39 -13.02
N GLN A 491 -16.53 -9.31 -13.89
CA GLN A 491 -15.17 -9.03 -13.51
C GLN A 491 -15.02 -7.60 -12.94
N GLN A 492 -15.73 -6.62 -13.48
CA GLN A 492 -15.79 -5.27 -12.93
C GLN A 492 -16.49 -5.26 -11.57
N GLU A 493 -17.61 -5.95 -11.41
CA GLU A 493 -18.30 -6.07 -10.13
C GLU A 493 -17.41 -6.76 -9.06
N LEU A 494 -16.72 -7.84 -9.41
CA LEU A 494 -15.74 -8.50 -8.53
C LEU A 494 -14.61 -7.54 -8.14
N ALA A 495 -14.08 -6.76 -9.08
CA ALA A 495 -12.97 -5.83 -8.86
C ALA A 495 -13.28 -4.76 -7.81
N ARG A 496 -14.55 -4.39 -7.63
CA ARG A 496 -15.00 -3.45 -6.57
C ARG A 496 -14.71 -3.97 -5.17
N TYR A 497 -14.69 -5.29 -5.01
CA TYR A 497 -14.54 -5.96 -3.74
C TYR A 497 -13.12 -6.48 -3.49
N VAL A 498 -12.20 -6.20 -4.41
CA VAL A 498 -10.80 -6.58 -4.28
C VAL A 498 -10.07 -5.62 -3.35
N ASN A 499 -9.30 -6.18 -2.43
CA ASN A 499 -8.46 -5.46 -1.51
C ASN A 499 -7.01 -5.96 -1.60
N GLY A 500 -6.07 -5.16 -1.15
CA GLY A 500 -4.65 -5.49 -1.11
C GLY A 500 -3.78 -4.65 -2.05
N ALA A 501 -2.63 -4.18 -1.52
CA ALA A 501 -1.70 -3.32 -2.26
C ALA A 501 -0.74 -4.13 -3.15
N VAL A 502 -0.26 -5.27 -2.66
CA VAL A 502 0.72 -6.13 -3.36
C VAL A 502 0.04 -7.39 -3.89
N MET A 503 -0.70 -8.09 -3.03
CA MET A 503 -1.53 -9.23 -3.43
C MET A 503 -3.00 -8.83 -3.42
N ARG A 504 -3.54 -8.56 -4.58
CA ARG A 504 -4.94 -8.20 -4.76
C ARG A 504 -5.82 -9.45 -4.58
N ALA A 505 -6.69 -9.41 -3.58
CA ALA A 505 -7.53 -10.55 -3.22
C ALA A 505 -8.94 -10.11 -2.81
N ILE A 506 -9.90 -11.01 -2.99
CA ILE A 506 -11.26 -10.84 -2.46
C ILE A 506 -11.41 -11.67 -1.17
N SER A 507 -12.10 -11.13 -0.16
CA SER A 507 -12.45 -11.90 1.03
C SER A 507 -13.78 -12.64 0.82
N ILE A 508 -14.01 -13.72 1.58
CA ILE A 508 -15.31 -14.43 1.55
C ILE A 508 -16.48 -13.51 1.91
N LYS A 509 -16.26 -12.57 2.85
CA LYS A 509 -17.27 -11.60 3.25
C LYS A 509 -17.60 -10.64 2.11
N ASP A 510 -16.60 -10.19 1.40
CA ASP A 510 -16.75 -9.31 0.25
C ASP A 510 -17.36 -10.04 -0.94
N LEU A 511 -16.93 -11.26 -1.24
CA LEU A 511 -17.50 -12.09 -2.29
C LEU A 511 -19.00 -12.31 -2.09
N LYS A 512 -19.44 -12.50 -0.85
CA LYS A 512 -20.86 -12.62 -0.46
C LYS A 512 -21.69 -11.37 -0.83
N GLN A 513 -21.09 -10.20 -1.00
CA GLN A 513 -21.77 -8.95 -1.36
C GLN A 513 -21.83 -8.69 -2.86
N VAL A 514 -21.10 -9.44 -3.66
CA VAL A 514 -21.09 -9.34 -5.13
C VAL A 514 -22.51 -9.56 -5.66
N LYS A 515 -22.98 -8.66 -6.51
CA LYS A 515 -24.34 -8.71 -7.06
C LYS A 515 -24.35 -9.39 -8.42
N ILE A 516 -25.38 -10.21 -8.62
CA ILE A 516 -25.71 -10.82 -9.89
C ILE A 516 -27.00 -10.17 -10.44
N PRO A 517 -27.05 -9.75 -11.72
CA PRO A 517 -28.26 -9.17 -12.30
C PRO A 517 -29.46 -10.10 -12.20
N ARG A 518 -30.64 -9.54 -11.97
CA ARG A 518 -31.88 -10.30 -12.04
C ARG A 518 -32.18 -10.67 -13.49
N MET A 519 -32.59 -11.90 -13.70
CA MET A 519 -33.02 -12.44 -14.98
C MET A 519 -34.06 -13.52 -14.72
N GLU A 520 -35.05 -13.62 -15.58
CA GLU A 520 -36.07 -14.69 -15.49
C GLU A 520 -35.44 -16.09 -15.65
N MET A 521 -35.90 -17.06 -14.88
CA MET A 521 -35.32 -18.40 -14.84
C MET A 521 -35.32 -19.07 -16.21
N GLU A 522 -36.34 -18.83 -17.00
CA GLU A 522 -36.44 -19.38 -18.38
C GLU A 522 -35.29 -18.86 -19.26
N GLU A 523 -34.96 -17.59 -19.17
CA GLU A 523 -33.85 -17.00 -19.93
C GLU A 523 -32.49 -17.51 -19.44
N GLN A 524 -32.33 -17.63 -18.12
CA GLN A 524 -31.12 -18.24 -17.54
C GLN A 524 -30.93 -19.68 -18.06
N ASN A 525 -31.98 -20.47 -18.09
CA ASN A 525 -31.94 -21.87 -18.58
C ASN A 525 -31.64 -21.94 -20.09
N LYS A 526 -32.16 -21.01 -20.90
CA LYS A 526 -31.81 -20.91 -22.33
C LYS A 526 -30.32 -20.61 -22.52
N MET A 527 -29.78 -19.70 -21.73
CA MET A 527 -28.33 -19.39 -21.75
C MET A 527 -27.49 -20.60 -21.32
N ALA A 528 -27.90 -21.28 -20.26
CA ALA A 528 -27.21 -22.46 -19.75
C ALA A 528 -27.18 -23.59 -20.76
N GLU A 529 -28.30 -23.84 -21.44
CA GLU A 529 -28.38 -24.88 -22.48
C GLU A 529 -27.48 -24.56 -23.68
N LYS A 530 -27.50 -23.31 -24.14
CA LYS A 530 -26.59 -22.85 -25.19
C LYS A 530 -25.13 -22.98 -24.81
N TYR A 531 -24.79 -22.68 -23.56
CA TYR A 531 -23.42 -22.86 -23.04
C TYR A 531 -23.01 -24.34 -23.07
N LYS A 532 -23.88 -25.27 -22.62
CA LYS A 532 -23.60 -26.70 -22.66
C LYS A 532 -23.34 -27.18 -24.10
N GLN A 533 -24.14 -26.72 -25.05
CA GLN A 533 -23.94 -27.06 -26.49
C GLN A 533 -22.57 -26.55 -26.99
N PHE A 534 -22.16 -25.35 -26.61
CA PHE A 534 -20.83 -24.82 -26.94
C PHE A 534 -19.71 -25.66 -26.31
N MET A 535 -19.86 -26.08 -25.06
CA MET A 535 -18.87 -26.91 -24.39
C MET A 535 -18.68 -28.26 -25.06
N VAL A 536 -19.75 -28.96 -25.42
CA VAL A 536 -19.69 -30.22 -26.20
C VAL A 536 -18.99 -30.01 -27.55
N ARG A 537 -19.23 -28.86 -28.20
CA ARG A 537 -18.54 -28.53 -29.45
C ARG A 537 -17.06 -28.27 -29.27
N LEU A 538 -16.68 -27.57 -28.20
CA LEU A 538 -15.29 -27.33 -27.87
C LEU A 538 -14.53 -28.62 -27.55
N GLU A 539 -15.13 -29.52 -26.79
CA GLU A 539 -14.54 -30.85 -26.51
C GLU A 539 -14.24 -31.64 -27.76
N LYS A 540 -15.15 -31.60 -28.74
CA LYS A 540 -14.92 -32.27 -30.05
C LYS A 540 -13.74 -31.65 -30.80
N ILE A 541 -13.61 -30.32 -30.75
CA ILE A 541 -12.51 -29.60 -31.40
C ILE A 541 -11.17 -29.92 -30.67
N ASP A 542 -11.17 -29.97 -29.34
CA ASP A 542 -9.99 -30.31 -28.56
C ASP A 542 -9.51 -31.73 -28.86
N LEU A 543 -10.44 -32.71 -28.95
CA LEU A 543 -10.13 -34.10 -29.34
C LEU A 543 -9.57 -34.20 -30.76
N GLU A 544 -10.12 -33.46 -31.71
CA GLU A 544 -9.62 -33.42 -33.08
C GLU A 544 -8.21 -32.84 -33.16
N ARG A 545 -7.97 -31.75 -32.39
CA ARG A 545 -6.63 -31.14 -32.26
C ARG A 545 -5.62 -32.13 -31.69
N GLU A 546 -5.98 -32.88 -30.65
CA GLU A 546 -5.09 -33.89 -30.06
C GLU A 546 -4.75 -35.01 -31.07
N ARG A 547 -5.71 -35.46 -31.87
CA ARG A 547 -5.48 -36.45 -32.96
C ARG A 547 -4.50 -35.91 -34.00
N ILE A 548 -4.73 -34.68 -34.48
CA ILE A 548 -3.83 -34.05 -35.46
C ILE A 548 -2.40 -33.91 -34.89
N LEU A 549 -2.26 -33.54 -33.62
CA LEU A 549 -0.95 -33.45 -32.99
C LEU A 549 -0.26 -34.79 -32.82
N ALA A 550 -1.02 -35.85 -32.53
CA ALA A 550 -0.51 -37.22 -32.50
C ALA A 550 -0.04 -37.65 -33.90
N ASP A 551 -0.85 -37.45 -34.92
CA ASP A 551 -0.49 -37.75 -36.32
C ASP A 551 0.79 -37.01 -36.76
N ILE A 552 0.93 -35.74 -36.38
CA ILE A 552 2.16 -34.95 -36.65
C ILE A 552 3.38 -35.57 -35.93
N SER A 553 3.19 -36.05 -34.70
CA SER A 553 4.31 -36.66 -33.94
C SER A 553 4.76 -38.00 -34.52
N GLU A 554 3.88 -38.71 -35.25
CA GLU A 554 4.20 -39.94 -35.95
C GLU A 554 4.93 -39.72 -37.29
N LEU A 555 4.98 -38.48 -37.80
CA LEU A 555 5.75 -38.12 -38.99
C LEU A 555 7.26 -37.98 -38.75
N LEU A 556 7.71 -37.94 -37.53
CA LEU A 556 9.11 -37.83 -37.10
C LEU A 556 9.62 -39.15 -36.53
#